data_60de8e053151d82bdc8d8a55c805f7fd
#
_entry.id   60de8e053151d82bdc8d8a55c805f7fd
#
_cell.length_a   1.000
_cell.length_b   1.000
_cell.length_c   1.000
_cell.angle_alpha   90.00
_cell.angle_beta   90.00
_cell.angle_gamma   90.00
#
_symmetry.space_group_name_H-M   'P 1'
#
loop_
_entity.id
_entity.type
_entity.pdbx_description
1 polymer ?
#
loop_
_entity_poly.entity_id
_entity_poly.type
_entity_poly.pdbx_seq_one_letter_code
_entity_poly.pdbx_strand_id
1 'polypeptide(L)'
;MADFFAKFKKLVDMSTFMWYNSYVNSKKERNMAIKVVLFDLDGTLLPMDQDLFLKTYMGKISRCMASFGYEPRELISSIMLGTRDMILNDGTSTNEKVFWERFCKIYGENALGDIEKFDEFYVEEFDSISSVCGHTPKALQTVNTIKKMGYRVALATNPVFPSIATEKRIAWAGFSTNDFEIFTTYENSHSSKPNLDYYREVAQKLNVLPEECLMVGNDVSDDMVARELGMKVFLLTDCLINKENADISEYPNGSFEELMSYIENIR
;
A
#
# COMPACT_ATOMS: atom_id res chain seq x y z
N MET A 1 51.29 -2.82 -32.45
CA MET A 1 49.92 -3.32 -32.32
C MET A 1 49.46 -3.42 -30.85
N ALA A 2 50.28 -4.01 -29.97
CA ALA A 2 49.90 -4.16 -28.54
C ALA A 2 49.66 -2.81 -27.82
N ASP A 3 50.45 -1.77 -28.15
CA ASP A 3 50.31 -0.44 -27.54
C ASP A 3 49.08 0.33 -28.03
N PHE A 4 48.59 0.05 -29.22
CA PHE A 4 47.33 0.59 -29.75
C PHE A 4 46.12 0.01 -29.05
N PHE A 5 46.12 -1.30 -28.81
CA PHE A 5 45.03 -1.97 -28.08
C PHE A 5 44.96 -1.57 -26.60
N ALA A 6 46.13 -1.36 -25.95
CA ALA A 6 46.19 -0.89 -24.58
C ALA A 6 45.64 0.56 -24.43
N LYS A 7 45.95 1.46 -25.36
CA LYS A 7 45.40 2.81 -25.41
C LYS A 7 43.90 2.82 -25.73
N PHE A 8 43.46 1.96 -26.65
CA PHE A 8 42.04 1.85 -27.01
C PHE A 8 41.20 1.30 -25.83
N LYS A 9 41.71 0.28 -25.12
CA LYS A 9 41.05 -0.25 -23.91
C LYS A 9 40.95 0.80 -22.79
N LYS A 10 41.98 1.64 -22.64
CA LYS A 10 41.99 2.73 -21.66
C LYS A 10 41.05 3.89 -22.03
N LEU A 11 40.84 4.16 -23.33
CA LEU A 11 39.89 5.15 -23.83
C LEU A 11 38.42 4.68 -23.70
N VAL A 12 38.17 3.39 -24.00
CA VAL A 12 36.83 2.80 -23.82
C VAL A 12 36.45 2.74 -22.33
N ASP A 13 37.42 2.37 -21.47
CA ASP A 13 37.18 2.38 -20.00
C ASP A 13 36.93 3.79 -19.47
N MET A 14 37.68 4.78 -19.94
CA MET A 14 37.45 6.20 -19.53
C MET A 14 36.13 6.78 -20.06
N SER A 15 35.77 6.48 -21.30
CA SER A 15 34.54 6.98 -21.90
C SER A 15 33.29 6.33 -21.24
N THR A 16 33.38 5.01 -20.97
CA THR A 16 32.33 4.27 -20.27
C THR A 16 32.23 4.73 -18.82
N PHE A 17 33.35 4.99 -18.16
CA PHE A 17 33.39 5.53 -16.78
C PHE A 17 32.90 6.97 -16.72
N MET A 18 33.26 7.83 -17.70
CA MET A 18 32.73 9.20 -17.79
C MET A 18 31.25 9.22 -18.15
N TRP A 19 30.78 8.34 -19.04
CA TRP A 19 29.36 8.19 -19.36
C TRP A 19 28.59 7.67 -18.16
N TYR A 20 29.11 6.64 -17.47
CA TYR A 20 28.51 6.11 -16.25
C TYR A 20 28.44 7.17 -15.14
N ASN A 21 29.53 7.91 -14.89
CA ASN A 21 29.53 9.00 -13.90
C ASN A 21 28.64 10.17 -14.33
N SER A 22 28.59 10.51 -15.63
CA SER A 22 27.65 11.52 -16.14
C SER A 22 26.21 11.05 -16.02
N TYR A 23 25.94 9.77 -16.28
CA TYR A 23 24.63 9.15 -16.09
C TYR A 23 24.23 9.07 -14.61
N VAL A 24 25.15 8.67 -13.73
CA VAL A 24 24.94 8.62 -12.28
C VAL A 24 24.80 10.03 -11.70
N ASN A 25 25.61 11.00 -12.14
CA ASN A 25 25.48 12.38 -11.69
C ASN A 25 24.23 13.07 -12.27
N SER A 26 23.81 12.76 -13.49
CA SER A 26 22.53 13.24 -14.03
C SER A 26 21.32 12.63 -13.31
N LYS A 27 21.46 11.41 -12.74
CA LYS A 27 20.46 10.85 -11.80
C LYS A 27 20.53 11.51 -10.43
N LYS A 28 21.70 11.90 -9.94
CA LYS A 28 21.88 12.53 -8.63
C LYS A 28 21.40 13.99 -8.59
N GLU A 29 21.33 14.67 -9.74
CA GLU A 29 20.92 16.07 -9.85
C GLU A 29 19.45 16.29 -10.27
N ARG A 30 18.72 15.21 -10.61
CA ARG A 30 17.26 15.33 -10.75
C ARG A 30 16.63 15.23 -9.37
N ASN A 31 16.56 16.36 -8.68
CA ASN A 31 15.55 16.54 -7.63
C ASN A 31 14.19 16.53 -8.36
N MET A 32 13.68 15.30 -8.64
CA MET A 32 12.42 15.16 -9.37
C MET A 32 11.32 15.71 -8.47
N ALA A 33 10.58 16.67 -8.97
CA ALA A 33 9.46 17.22 -8.22
C ALA A 33 8.43 16.13 -7.96
N ILE A 34 7.97 16.03 -6.72
CA ILE A 34 6.88 15.12 -6.35
C ILE A 34 5.62 15.52 -7.11
N LYS A 35 4.97 14.57 -7.74
CA LYS A 35 3.72 14.74 -8.49
C LYS A 35 2.52 14.13 -7.75
N VAL A 36 2.75 13.03 -7.05
CA VAL A 36 1.71 12.24 -6.40
C VAL A 36 2.07 11.99 -4.94
N VAL A 37 1.10 12.18 -4.07
CA VAL A 37 1.17 11.73 -2.67
C VAL A 37 0.32 10.47 -2.55
N LEU A 38 0.95 9.38 -2.16
CA LEU A 38 0.34 8.08 -1.89
C LEU A 38 0.06 8.01 -0.39
N PHE A 39 -1.17 7.73 -0.02
CA PHE A 39 -1.53 7.50 1.38
C PHE A 39 -1.85 6.03 1.62
N ASP A 40 -1.38 5.49 2.71
CA ASP A 40 -1.99 4.31 3.31
C ASP A 40 -3.34 4.69 3.96
N LEU A 41 -4.17 3.68 4.30
CA LEU A 41 -5.49 3.91 4.87
C LEU A 41 -5.53 3.57 6.36
N ASP A 42 -5.28 2.32 6.70
CA ASP A 42 -5.54 1.73 8.01
C ASP A 42 -4.45 2.11 9.03
N GLY A 43 -4.77 2.94 10.01
CA GLY A 43 -3.80 3.55 10.92
C GLY A 43 -3.17 4.84 10.39
N THR A 44 -3.41 5.18 9.11
CA THR A 44 -2.92 6.41 8.46
C THR A 44 -4.04 7.44 8.33
N LEU A 45 -4.92 7.32 7.34
CA LEU A 45 -6.08 8.21 7.17
C LEU A 45 -7.26 7.80 8.05
N LEU A 46 -7.39 6.50 8.35
CA LEU A 46 -8.38 5.93 9.25
C LEU A 46 -7.67 5.45 10.52
N PRO A 47 -7.70 6.22 11.62
CA PRO A 47 -7.09 5.79 12.87
C PRO A 47 -7.70 4.48 13.36
N MET A 48 -6.87 3.50 13.72
CA MET A 48 -7.34 2.24 14.28
C MET A 48 -6.25 1.50 15.06
N ASP A 49 -6.71 0.65 15.96
CA ASP A 49 -5.93 -0.46 16.50
C ASP A 49 -6.13 -1.65 15.55
N GLN A 50 -5.09 -2.04 14.81
CA GLN A 50 -5.18 -3.11 13.80
C GLN A 50 -5.52 -4.46 14.40
N ASP A 51 -5.03 -4.79 15.60
CA ASP A 51 -5.31 -6.07 16.24
C ASP A 51 -6.79 -6.14 16.66
N LEU A 52 -7.32 -5.05 17.20
CA LEU A 52 -8.74 -4.95 17.56
C LEU A 52 -9.63 -5.00 16.31
N PHE A 53 -9.26 -4.28 15.25
CA PHE A 53 -9.97 -4.31 13.96
C PHE A 53 -10.01 -5.73 13.40
N LEU A 54 -8.85 -6.38 13.27
CA LEU A 54 -8.74 -7.73 12.71
C LEU A 54 -9.53 -8.75 13.55
N LYS A 55 -9.43 -8.69 14.87
CA LYS A 55 -10.20 -9.54 15.79
C LYS A 55 -11.70 -9.36 15.61
N THR A 56 -12.15 -8.12 15.49
CA THR A 56 -13.58 -7.79 15.32
C THR A 56 -14.09 -8.27 13.96
N TYR A 57 -13.33 -8.01 12.90
CA TYR A 57 -13.62 -8.46 11.54
C TYR A 57 -13.75 -9.98 11.48
N MET A 58 -12.72 -10.73 11.94
CA MET A 58 -12.72 -12.19 11.92
C MET A 58 -13.88 -12.77 12.75
N GLY A 59 -14.20 -12.14 13.89
CA GLY A 59 -15.32 -12.57 14.72
C GLY A 59 -16.68 -12.36 14.06
N LYS A 60 -16.85 -11.31 13.28
CA LYS A 60 -18.12 -11.01 12.58
C LYS A 60 -18.28 -11.86 11.32
N ILE A 61 -17.28 -11.91 10.45
CA ILE A 61 -17.36 -12.70 9.22
C ILE A 61 -17.54 -14.19 9.52
N SER A 62 -16.82 -14.73 10.50
CA SER A 62 -16.97 -16.14 10.85
C SER A 62 -18.37 -16.47 11.43
N ARG A 63 -18.96 -15.55 12.18
CA ARG A 63 -20.32 -15.71 12.68
C ARG A 63 -21.37 -15.64 11.57
N CYS A 64 -21.23 -14.68 10.66
CA CYS A 64 -22.11 -14.54 9.50
C CYS A 64 -22.04 -15.79 8.63
N MET A 65 -20.85 -16.22 8.26
CA MET A 65 -20.64 -17.36 7.36
C MET A 65 -20.98 -18.72 7.99
N ALA A 66 -21.08 -18.81 9.32
CA ALA A 66 -21.55 -20.02 9.99
C ALA A 66 -23.00 -20.38 9.60
N SER A 67 -23.84 -19.40 9.27
CA SER A 67 -25.21 -19.64 8.77
C SER A 67 -25.21 -20.31 7.38
N PHE A 68 -24.13 -20.24 6.64
CA PHE A 68 -23.91 -20.88 5.34
C PHE A 68 -23.13 -22.20 5.44
N GLY A 69 -22.86 -22.67 6.67
CA GLY A 69 -22.24 -23.98 6.91
C GLY A 69 -20.72 -23.95 7.08
N TYR A 70 -20.09 -22.78 7.14
CA TYR A 70 -18.66 -22.66 7.43
C TYR A 70 -18.38 -22.83 8.94
N GLU A 71 -17.45 -23.70 9.30
CA GLU A 71 -16.99 -23.81 10.69
C GLU A 71 -16.12 -22.59 11.04
N PRO A 72 -16.45 -21.82 12.11
CA PRO A 72 -15.82 -20.52 12.37
C PRO A 72 -14.29 -20.53 12.48
N ARG A 73 -13.72 -21.52 13.14
CA ARG A 73 -12.25 -21.62 13.32
C ARG A 73 -11.55 -21.98 12.02
N GLU A 74 -12.12 -22.91 11.26
CA GLU A 74 -11.58 -23.32 9.96
C GLU A 74 -11.66 -22.16 8.97
N LEU A 75 -12.77 -21.41 8.97
CA LEU A 75 -12.94 -20.25 8.12
C LEU A 75 -11.88 -19.17 8.43
N ILE A 76 -11.68 -18.80 9.70
CA ILE A 76 -10.65 -17.84 10.09
C ILE A 76 -9.27 -18.30 9.61
N SER A 77 -8.94 -19.58 9.83
CA SER A 77 -7.66 -20.13 9.36
C SER A 77 -7.54 -20.07 7.84
N SER A 78 -8.61 -20.32 7.10
CA SER A 78 -8.64 -20.30 5.64
C SER A 78 -8.48 -18.88 5.07
N ILE A 79 -9.14 -17.89 5.70
CA ILE A 79 -8.97 -16.48 5.35
C ILE A 79 -7.51 -16.05 5.59
N MET A 80 -6.92 -16.42 6.74
CA MET A 80 -5.52 -16.11 7.05
C MET A 80 -4.54 -16.74 6.06
N LEU A 81 -4.81 -17.99 5.62
CA LEU A 81 -3.99 -18.64 4.60
C LEU A 81 -4.12 -17.96 3.23
N GLY A 82 -5.34 -17.58 2.83
CA GLY A 82 -5.58 -16.82 1.60
C GLY A 82 -4.89 -15.46 1.64
N THR A 83 -4.98 -14.74 2.76
CA THR A 83 -4.29 -13.46 2.97
C THR A 83 -2.77 -13.62 2.88
N ARG A 84 -2.21 -14.67 3.50
CA ARG A 84 -0.79 -14.98 3.38
C ARG A 84 -0.38 -15.22 1.92
N ASP A 85 -1.18 -15.96 1.16
CA ASP A 85 -0.87 -16.23 -0.25
C ASP A 85 -0.93 -14.95 -1.09
N MET A 86 -1.83 -14.00 -0.79
CA MET A 86 -1.84 -12.67 -1.41
C MET A 86 -0.57 -11.86 -1.09
N ILE A 87 -0.08 -11.92 0.15
CA ILE A 87 1.18 -11.26 0.54
C ILE A 87 2.38 -11.86 -0.19
N LEU A 88 2.35 -13.17 -0.44
CA LEU A 88 3.39 -13.90 -1.16
C LEU A 88 3.15 -14.01 -2.67
N ASN A 89 2.17 -13.28 -3.20
CA ASN A 89 1.83 -13.30 -4.63
C ASN A 89 3.04 -12.89 -5.48
N ASP A 90 3.32 -13.68 -6.51
CA ASP A 90 4.43 -13.48 -7.44
C ASP A 90 4.11 -12.49 -8.58
N GLY A 91 2.92 -11.90 -8.56
CA GLY A 91 2.48 -10.92 -9.56
C GLY A 91 1.87 -11.51 -10.83
N THR A 92 1.72 -12.82 -10.94
CA THR A 92 1.15 -13.48 -12.15
C THR A 92 -0.36 -13.43 -12.23
N SER A 93 -1.03 -13.21 -11.10
CA SER A 93 -2.49 -13.13 -10.98
C SER A 93 -2.88 -12.03 -10.00
N THR A 94 -4.14 -11.58 -10.04
CA THR A 94 -4.65 -10.66 -9.04
C THR A 94 -4.68 -11.30 -7.66
N ASN A 95 -4.59 -10.49 -6.60
CA ASN A 95 -4.67 -10.97 -5.23
C ASN A 95 -6.02 -11.67 -4.96
N GLU A 96 -7.11 -11.17 -5.54
CA GLU A 96 -8.42 -11.83 -5.50
C GLU A 96 -8.35 -13.27 -6.00
N LYS A 97 -7.77 -13.48 -7.20
CA LYS A 97 -7.65 -14.81 -7.77
C LYS A 97 -6.79 -15.72 -6.90
N VAL A 98 -5.68 -15.23 -6.39
CA VAL A 98 -4.78 -15.97 -5.48
C VAL A 98 -5.51 -16.36 -4.21
N PHE A 99 -6.30 -15.46 -3.62
CA PHE A 99 -7.12 -15.74 -2.43
C PHE A 99 -8.13 -16.86 -2.69
N TRP A 100 -8.94 -16.73 -3.77
CA TRP A 100 -9.97 -17.72 -4.08
C TRP A 100 -9.40 -19.07 -4.53
N GLU A 101 -8.26 -19.09 -5.22
CA GLU A 101 -7.54 -20.35 -5.50
C GLU A 101 -7.12 -21.08 -4.22
N ARG A 102 -6.64 -20.35 -3.20
CA ARG A 102 -6.34 -20.93 -1.89
C ARG A 102 -7.61 -21.44 -1.21
N PHE A 103 -8.66 -20.66 -1.26
CA PHE A 103 -9.95 -20.98 -0.64
C PHE A 103 -10.57 -22.25 -1.26
N CYS A 104 -10.54 -22.36 -2.58
CA CYS A 104 -10.98 -23.56 -3.31
C CYS A 104 -10.15 -24.80 -3.01
N LYS A 105 -8.86 -24.67 -2.77
CA LYS A 105 -8.01 -25.81 -2.33
C LYS A 105 -8.45 -26.38 -0.97
N ILE A 106 -9.11 -25.59 -0.13
CA ILE A 106 -9.58 -25.99 1.20
C ILE A 106 -11.03 -26.51 1.15
N TYR A 107 -11.92 -25.78 0.45
CA TYR A 107 -13.37 -26.05 0.47
C TYR A 107 -13.90 -26.68 -0.83
N GLY A 108 -13.05 -26.85 -1.85
CA GLY A 108 -13.44 -27.31 -3.17
C GLY A 108 -13.91 -26.19 -4.10
N GLU A 109 -13.98 -26.48 -5.40
CA GLU A 109 -14.34 -25.50 -6.44
C GLU A 109 -15.73 -24.87 -6.27
N ASN A 110 -16.63 -25.56 -5.58
CA ASN A 110 -17.99 -25.07 -5.30
C ASN A 110 -17.97 -23.81 -4.41
N ALA A 111 -16.86 -23.55 -3.68
CA ALA A 111 -16.70 -22.36 -2.85
C ALA A 111 -16.71 -21.05 -3.67
N LEU A 112 -16.43 -21.09 -4.98
CA LEU A 112 -16.61 -19.91 -5.87
C LEU A 112 -18.07 -19.48 -5.96
N GLY A 113 -19.03 -20.38 -5.80
CA GLY A 113 -20.45 -20.06 -5.72
C GLY A 113 -20.87 -19.31 -4.44
N ASP A 114 -19.97 -19.24 -3.48
CA ASP A 114 -20.21 -18.55 -2.21
C ASP A 114 -19.67 -17.12 -2.17
N ILE A 115 -19.00 -16.65 -3.23
CA ILE A 115 -18.46 -15.28 -3.32
C ILE A 115 -19.55 -14.26 -2.99
N GLU A 116 -20.74 -14.40 -3.58
CA GLU A 116 -21.89 -13.52 -3.33
C GLU A 116 -22.29 -13.47 -1.83
N LYS A 117 -22.12 -14.56 -1.08
CA LYS A 117 -22.41 -14.60 0.37
C LYS A 117 -21.38 -13.82 1.17
N PHE A 118 -20.11 -13.85 0.75
CA PHE A 118 -19.06 -13.01 1.34
C PHE A 118 -19.30 -11.54 1.00
N ASP A 119 -19.70 -11.22 -0.22
CA ASP A 119 -20.06 -9.86 -0.61
C ASP A 119 -21.25 -9.34 0.18
N GLU A 120 -22.29 -10.18 0.43
CA GLU A 120 -23.42 -9.84 1.29
C GLU A 120 -22.96 -9.45 2.70
N PHE A 121 -22.00 -10.18 3.30
CA PHE A 121 -21.41 -9.77 4.58
C PHE A 121 -20.80 -8.36 4.51
N TYR A 122 -20.06 -8.06 3.44
CA TYR A 122 -19.48 -6.70 3.29
C TYR A 122 -20.55 -5.64 3.07
N VAL A 123 -21.65 -5.95 2.41
CA VAL A 123 -22.77 -5.01 2.23
C VAL A 123 -23.49 -4.73 3.54
N GLU A 124 -23.89 -5.79 4.28
CA GLU A 124 -24.86 -5.69 5.37
C GLU A 124 -24.22 -5.54 6.75
N GLU A 125 -23.12 -6.24 7.03
CA GLU A 125 -22.56 -6.39 8.36
C GLU A 125 -21.27 -5.60 8.61
N PHE A 126 -20.48 -5.37 7.57
CA PHE A 126 -19.12 -4.83 7.69
C PHE A 126 -19.11 -3.42 8.29
N ASP A 127 -20.10 -2.57 8.01
CA ASP A 127 -20.16 -1.20 8.55
C ASP A 127 -20.19 -1.15 10.08
N SER A 128 -20.69 -2.20 10.73
CA SER A 128 -20.71 -2.31 12.18
C SER A 128 -19.31 -2.40 12.82
N ILE A 129 -18.27 -2.69 12.00
CA ILE A 129 -16.87 -2.75 12.44
C ILE A 129 -16.29 -1.33 12.57
N SER A 130 -16.87 -0.33 11.91
CA SER A 130 -16.44 1.08 12.05
C SER A 130 -16.40 1.54 13.51
N SER A 131 -17.19 0.93 14.38
CA SER A 131 -17.25 1.24 15.81
C SER A 131 -15.93 1.03 16.58
N VAL A 132 -14.99 0.25 16.02
CA VAL A 132 -13.64 0.05 16.60
C VAL A 132 -12.57 0.85 15.87
N CYS A 133 -12.96 1.68 14.90
CA CYS A 133 -12.09 2.62 14.21
C CYS A 133 -12.26 4.02 14.77
N GLY A 134 -11.21 4.83 14.69
CA GLY A 134 -11.26 6.23 15.04
C GLY A 134 -11.71 7.11 13.86
N HIS A 135 -11.73 8.40 14.09
CA HIS A 135 -11.93 9.43 13.08
C HIS A 135 -11.05 10.62 13.38
N THR A 136 -10.38 11.15 12.37
CA THR A 136 -9.56 12.37 12.49
C THR A 136 -9.89 13.37 11.39
N PRO A 137 -10.45 14.55 11.72
CA PRO A 137 -10.68 15.62 10.74
C PRO A 137 -9.39 16.12 10.10
N LYS A 138 -8.23 15.93 10.77
CA LYS A 138 -6.92 16.34 10.25
C LYS A 138 -6.56 15.61 8.96
N ALA A 139 -6.89 14.33 8.83
CA ALA A 139 -6.66 13.56 7.62
C ALA A 139 -7.33 14.21 6.41
N LEU A 140 -8.62 14.50 6.49
CA LEU A 140 -9.38 15.14 5.42
C LEU A 140 -8.85 16.55 5.10
N GLN A 141 -8.53 17.34 6.13
CA GLN A 141 -7.97 18.69 5.96
C GLN A 141 -6.61 18.62 5.24
N THR A 142 -5.73 17.70 5.62
CA THR A 142 -4.41 17.51 5.05
C THR A 142 -4.51 17.10 3.58
N VAL A 143 -5.29 16.06 3.26
CA VAL A 143 -5.48 15.60 1.88
C VAL A 143 -6.03 16.73 1.00
N ASN A 144 -7.03 17.48 1.48
CA ASN A 144 -7.60 18.60 0.74
C ASN A 144 -6.58 19.73 0.52
N THR A 145 -5.71 19.99 1.49
CA THR A 145 -4.66 21.01 1.36
C THR A 145 -3.62 20.57 0.34
N ILE A 146 -3.18 19.32 0.37
CA ILE A 146 -2.25 18.73 -0.60
C ILE A 146 -2.81 18.82 -2.02
N LYS A 147 -4.10 18.50 -2.23
CA LYS A 147 -4.79 18.66 -3.52
C LYS A 147 -4.80 20.13 -3.98
N LYS A 148 -5.07 21.09 -3.07
CA LYS A 148 -5.01 22.55 -3.37
C LYS A 148 -3.60 23.03 -3.71
N MET A 149 -2.56 22.39 -3.20
CA MET A 149 -1.17 22.66 -3.55
C MET A 149 -0.80 22.16 -4.96
N GLY A 150 -1.70 21.42 -5.62
CA GLY A 150 -1.53 20.91 -6.98
C GLY A 150 -0.99 19.49 -7.07
N TYR A 151 -0.86 18.78 -5.96
CA TYR A 151 -0.47 17.36 -5.97
C TYR A 151 -1.67 16.47 -6.33
N ARG A 152 -1.39 15.42 -7.07
CA ARG A 152 -2.30 14.28 -7.23
C ARG A 152 -2.27 13.44 -5.97
N VAL A 153 -3.38 12.82 -5.62
CA VAL A 153 -3.49 11.99 -4.41
C VAL A 153 -4.05 10.62 -4.77
N ALA A 154 -3.45 9.56 -4.25
CA ALA A 154 -3.90 8.20 -4.43
C ALA A 154 -3.86 7.43 -3.10
N LEU A 155 -4.69 6.40 -2.98
CA LEU A 155 -4.74 5.54 -1.82
C LEU A 155 -4.00 4.24 -2.12
N ALA A 156 -2.87 4.05 -1.47
CA ALA A 156 -2.00 2.88 -1.59
C ALA A 156 -2.09 2.04 -0.30
N THR A 157 -3.28 1.49 -0.02
CA THR A 157 -3.52 0.59 1.11
C THR A 157 -3.11 -0.85 0.76
N ASN A 158 -2.84 -1.69 1.77
CA ASN A 158 -2.47 -3.08 1.51
C ASN A 158 -3.65 -3.83 0.85
N PRO A 159 -3.51 -4.34 -0.40
CA PRO A 159 -4.61 -4.83 -1.21
C PRO A 159 -4.99 -6.28 -0.89
N VAL A 160 -5.40 -6.51 0.36
CA VAL A 160 -5.83 -7.81 0.87
C VAL A 160 -7.32 -7.88 1.21
N PHE A 161 -8.06 -6.82 0.86
CA PHE A 161 -9.50 -6.71 1.02
C PHE A 161 -10.19 -6.44 -0.32
N PRO A 162 -11.47 -6.87 -0.49
CA PRO A 162 -12.27 -6.52 -1.65
C PRO A 162 -12.56 -5.01 -1.73
N SER A 163 -12.86 -4.55 -2.94
CA SER A 163 -13.17 -3.15 -3.23
C SER A 163 -14.25 -2.61 -2.28
N ILE A 164 -15.34 -3.34 -2.11
CA ILE A 164 -16.44 -2.95 -1.23
C ILE A 164 -16.00 -2.68 0.21
N ALA A 165 -15.10 -3.50 0.77
CA ALA A 165 -14.56 -3.29 2.11
C ALA A 165 -13.63 -2.08 2.18
N THR A 166 -12.87 -1.84 1.12
CA THR A 166 -11.97 -0.68 1.02
C THR A 166 -12.76 0.60 0.87
N GLU A 167 -13.80 0.63 0.03
CA GLU A 167 -14.69 1.78 -0.15
C GLU A 167 -15.40 2.17 1.16
N LYS A 168 -15.88 1.19 1.93
CA LYS A 168 -16.48 1.44 3.24
C LYS A 168 -15.47 2.06 4.22
N ARG A 169 -14.24 1.54 4.29
CA ARG A 169 -13.18 2.11 5.15
C ARG A 169 -12.78 3.52 4.72
N ILE A 170 -12.74 3.81 3.43
CA ILE A 170 -12.58 5.17 2.90
C ILE A 170 -13.69 6.08 3.44
N ALA A 171 -14.94 5.63 3.39
CA ALA A 171 -16.08 6.38 3.92
C ALA A 171 -16.00 6.57 5.44
N TRP A 172 -15.56 5.57 6.22
CA TRP A 172 -15.36 5.71 7.67
C TRP A 172 -14.29 6.74 8.02
N ALA A 173 -13.26 6.88 7.18
CA ALA A 173 -12.25 7.92 7.31
C ALA A 173 -12.74 9.32 6.92
N GLY A 174 -13.99 9.43 6.42
CA GLY A 174 -14.62 10.70 6.02
C GLY A 174 -14.32 11.12 4.58
N PHE A 175 -13.85 10.20 3.74
CA PHE A 175 -13.56 10.44 2.34
C PHE A 175 -14.59 9.80 1.41
N SER A 176 -14.56 10.23 0.16
CA SER A 176 -15.16 9.55 -0.98
C SER A 176 -14.07 8.87 -1.81
N THR A 177 -14.39 7.80 -2.53
CA THR A 177 -13.48 7.19 -3.50
C THR A 177 -12.99 8.18 -4.56
N ASN A 178 -13.83 9.19 -4.90
CA ASN A 178 -13.48 10.27 -5.81
C ASN A 178 -12.42 11.26 -5.26
N ASP A 179 -12.07 11.14 -3.98
CA ASP A 179 -10.98 11.95 -3.40
C ASP A 179 -9.61 11.46 -3.83
N PHE A 180 -9.52 10.24 -4.33
CA PHE A 180 -8.29 9.59 -4.76
C PHE A 180 -8.35 9.27 -6.24
N GLU A 181 -7.22 9.43 -6.94
CA GLU A 181 -7.14 9.11 -8.37
C GLU A 181 -7.25 7.60 -8.61
N ILE A 182 -6.64 6.81 -7.73
CA ILE A 182 -6.81 5.36 -7.64
C ILE A 182 -6.83 4.96 -6.16
N PHE A 183 -7.39 3.79 -5.88
CA PHE A 183 -7.22 3.07 -4.62
C PHE A 183 -6.98 1.59 -4.90
N THR A 184 -6.13 0.96 -4.10
CA THR A 184 -5.71 -0.44 -4.27
C THR A 184 -6.65 -1.39 -3.54
N THR A 185 -7.01 -2.48 -4.22
CA THR A 185 -7.87 -3.54 -3.72
C THR A 185 -7.36 -4.89 -4.21
N TYR A 186 -7.87 -5.99 -3.67
CA TYR A 186 -7.38 -7.32 -4.07
C TYR A 186 -7.74 -7.66 -5.53
N GLU A 187 -8.80 -7.06 -6.10
CA GLU A 187 -9.22 -7.26 -7.50
C GLU A 187 -8.28 -6.57 -8.49
N ASN A 188 -7.71 -5.44 -8.08
CA ASN A 188 -6.94 -4.60 -8.99
C ASN A 188 -5.43 -4.61 -8.74
N SER A 189 -4.92 -5.46 -7.84
CA SER A 189 -3.50 -5.53 -7.48
C SER A 189 -2.97 -6.95 -7.60
N HIS A 190 -1.71 -7.05 -8.05
CA HIS A 190 -1.01 -8.32 -8.28
C HIS A 190 0.08 -8.59 -7.25
N SER A 191 0.30 -7.66 -6.34
CA SER A 191 1.27 -7.75 -5.25
C SER A 191 0.73 -7.04 -4.03
N SER A 192 1.30 -7.30 -2.87
CA SER A 192 0.93 -6.69 -1.59
C SER A 192 2.15 -6.08 -0.92
N LYS A 193 1.96 -5.12 -0.01
CA LYS A 193 3.03 -4.63 0.87
C LYS A 193 3.59 -5.81 1.70
N PRO A 194 4.89 -5.83 1.99
CA PRO A 194 5.94 -4.84 1.69
C PRO A 194 6.66 -5.08 0.34
N ASN A 195 6.11 -5.90 -0.57
CA ASN A 195 6.76 -6.19 -1.83
C ASN A 195 6.93 -4.91 -2.67
N LEU A 196 8.16 -4.66 -3.16
CA LEU A 196 8.46 -3.50 -4.00
C LEU A 196 7.69 -3.49 -5.32
N ASP A 197 7.29 -4.65 -5.84
CA ASP A 197 6.49 -4.75 -7.06
C ASP A 197 5.09 -4.14 -6.87
N TYR A 198 4.52 -4.16 -5.66
CA TYR A 198 3.31 -3.43 -5.33
C TYR A 198 3.47 -1.91 -5.61
N TYR A 199 4.55 -1.30 -5.14
CA TYR A 199 4.79 0.13 -5.35
C TYR A 199 5.11 0.48 -6.80
N ARG A 200 5.78 -0.43 -7.53
CA ARG A 200 6.00 -0.28 -9.00
C ARG A 200 4.67 -0.30 -9.73
N GLU A 201 3.78 -1.24 -9.38
CA GLU A 201 2.45 -1.34 -9.97
C GLU A 201 1.60 -0.08 -9.70
N VAL A 202 1.62 0.45 -8.47
CA VAL A 202 0.93 1.70 -8.11
C VAL A 202 1.46 2.88 -8.93
N ALA A 203 2.79 3.04 -9.02
CA ALA A 203 3.40 4.11 -9.81
C ALA A 203 3.06 3.97 -11.31
N GLN A 204 3.05 2.75 -11.84
CA GLN A 204 2.67 2.46 -13.23
C GLN A 204 1.21 2.82 -13.50
N LYS A 205 0.27 2.44 -12.63
CA LYS A 205 -1.16 2.80 -12.76
C LYS A 205 -1.36 4.31 -12.77
N LEU A 206 -0.55 5.05 -12.02
CA LEU A 206 -0.58 6.52 -11.96
C LEU A 206 0.21 7.18 -13.09
N ASN A 207 0.91 6.39 -13.94
CA ASN A 207 1.79 6.87 -15.01
C ASN A 207 2.84 7.89 -14.50
N VAL A 208 3.53 7.54 -13.42
CA VAL A 208 4.62 8.31 -12.82
C VAL A 208 5.80 7.40 -12.52
N LEU A 209 6.97 8.02 -12.29
CA LEU A 209 8.13 7.31 -11.77
C LEU A 209 8.04 7.22 -10.24
N PRO A 210 8.61 6.16 -9.62
CA PRO A 210 8.65 6.07 -8.16
C PRO A 210 9.24 7.31 -7.48
N GLU A 211 10.29 7.90 -8.05
CA GLU A 211 10.95 9.10 -7.53
C GLU A 211 10.06 10.38 -7.58
N GLU A 212 8.93 10.32 -8.28
CA GLU A 212 7.91 11.37 -8.35
C GLU A 212 6.79 11.17 -7.32
N CYS A 213 6.91 10.14 -6.46
CA CYS A 213 5.93 9.80 -5.43
C CYS A 213 6.46 10.12 -4.03
N LEU A 214 5.54 10.55 -3.16
CA LEU A 214 5.70 10.55 -1.71
C LEU A 214 4.75 9.51 -1.12
N MET A 215 5.28 8.47 -0.45
CA MET A 215 4.48 7.51 0.32
C MET A 215 4.33 8.01 1.75
N VAL A 216 3.10 8.11 2.22
CA VAL A 216 2.72 8.48 3.58
C VAL A 216 1.99 7.32 4.22
N GLY A 217 2.52 6.78 5.30
CA GLY A 217 1.94 5.64 6.00
C GLY A 217 2.36 5.58 7.46
N ASN A 218 1.88 4.60 8.20
CA ASN A 218 2.13 4.42 9.64
C ASN A 218 2.91 3.14 9.96
N ASP A 219 3.15 2.27 8.99
CA ASP A 219 3.88 1.01 9.20
C ASP A 219 5.31 1.13 8.66
N VAL A 220 6.29 0.89 9.55
CA VAL A 220 7.71 0.99 9.21
C VAL A 220 8.11 -0.06 8.15
N SER A 221 7.58 -1.26 8.25
CA SER A 221 7.92 -2.37 7.36
C SER A 221 7.16 -2.28 6.03
N ASP A 222 5.87 -2.01 6.10
CA ASP A 222 4.99 -2.03 4.92
C ASP A 222 5.12 -0.75 4.07
N ASP A 223 5.24 0.45 4.71
CA ASP A 223 5.17 1.71 3.98
C ASP A 223 6.55 2.31 3.68
N MET A 224 7.47 2.23 4.66
CA MET A 224 8.77 2.90 4.51
C MET A 224 9.70 2.18 3.54
N VAL A 225 9.44 0.91 3.22
CA VAL A 225 10.19 0.15 2.20
C VAL A 225 10.11 0.79 0.81
N ALA A 226 9.09 1.61 0.53
CA ALA A 226 8.94 2.34 -0.74
C ALA A 226 10.16 3.23 -1.06
N ARG A 227 10.94 3.65 -0.04
CA ARG A 227 12.19 4.40 -0.23
C ARG A 227 13.23 3.65 -1.07
N GLU A 228 13.20 2.33 -1.07
CA GLU A 228 14.15 1.52 -1.84
C GLU A 228 13.96 1.66 -3.37
N LEU A 229 12.77 2.11 -3.79
CA LEU A 229 12.48 2.48 -5.18
C LEU A 229 12.80 3.94 -5.51
N GLY A 230 13.32 4.71 -4.54
CA GLY A 230 13.55 6.14 -4.70
C GLY A 230 12.34 7.01 -4.40
N MET A 231 11.22 6.45 -3.93
CA MET A 231 10.10 7.22 -3.42
C MET A 231 10.55 8.04 -2.21
N LYS A 232 10.05 9.27 -2.07
CA LYS A 232 10.08 9.93 -0.77
C LYS A 232 9.10 9.22 0.15
N VAL A 233 9.40 9.21 1.45
CA VAL A 233 8.54 8.58 2.46
C VAL A 233 8.31 9.53 3.62
N PHE A 234 7.16 9.42 4.29
CA PHE A 234 6.87 10.09 5.55
C PHE A 234 6.10 9.13 6.46
N LEU A 235 6.59 8.96 7.69
CA LEU A 235 6.03 8.06 8.67
C LEU A 235 5.11 8.82 9.63
N LEU A 236 3.79 8.60 9.54
CA LEU A 236 2.83 9.12 10.53
C LEU A 236 2.92 8.31 11.82
N THR A 237 2.97 9.01 12.96
CA THR A 237 3.24 8.39 14.26
C THR A 237 2.03 8.20 15.15
N ASP A 238 0.85 8.73 14.79
CA ASP A 238 -0.37 8.66 15.63
C ASP A 238 -0.84 7.22 15.89
N CYS A 239 -0.71 6.33 14.88
CA CYS A 239 -1.00 4.90 14.98
C CYS A 239 0.21 4.08 14.51
N LEU A 240 1.40 4.44 14.96
CA LEU A 240 2.67 3.85 14.52
C LEU A 240 2.71 2.34 14.71
N ILE A 241 3.09 1.63 13.64
CA ILE A 241 3.41 0.21 13.67
C ILE A 241 4.91 0.04 13.43
N ASN A 242 5.61 -0.44 14.47
CA ASN A 242 7.05 -0.70 14.45
C ASN A 242 7.34 -2.00 15.22
N LYS A 243 6.97 -3.13 14.62
CA LYS A 243 7.05 -4.45 15.26
C LYS A 243 8.48 -4.90 15.53
N GLU A 244 9.43 -4.44 14.72
CA GLU A 244 10.84 -4.81 14.81
C GLU A 244 11.67 -3.83 15.67
N ASN A 245 11.03 -2.80 16.23
CA ASN A 245 11.69 -1.72 16.97
C ASN A 245 12.84 -1.06 16.19
N ALA A 246 12.63 -0.87 14.87
CA ALA A 246 13.58 -0.18 14.00
C ALA A 246 13.76 1.28 14.46
N ASP A 247 14.93 1.86 14.16
CA ASP A 247 15.17 3.28 14.40
C ASP A 247 14.39 4.13 13.39
N ILE A 248 13.33 4.78 13.88
CA ILE A 248 12.48 5.63 13.03
C ILE A 248 13.08 7.00 12.74
N SER A 249 14.17 7.40 13.41
CA SER A 249 14.86 8.66 13.13
C SER A 249 15.47 8.73 11.72
N GLU A 250 15.57 7.56 11.06
CA GLU A 250 15.98 7.47 9.65
C GLU A 250 14.94 7.99 8.65
N TYR A 251 13.69 8.19 9.10
CA TYR A 251 12.58 8.64 8.26
C TYR A 251 12.10 10.03 8.69
N PRO A 252 11.72 10.92 7.74
CA PRO A 252 10.83 12.02 8.08
C PRO A 252 9.57 11.44 8.74
N ASN A 253 9.25 11.91 9.93
CA ASN A 253 8.15 11.35 10.72
C ASN A 253 7.46 12.41 11.58
N GLY A 254 6.28 12.10 12.08
CA GLY A 254 5.50 12.94 12.97
C GLY A 254 4.00 12.88 12.71
N SER A 255 3.28 13.91 13.11
CA SER A 255 1.84 14.09 12.90
C SER A 255 1.52 14.64 11.49
N PHE A 256 0.25 14.91 11.23
CA PHE A 256 -0.18 15.58 9.98
C PHE A 256 0.39 17.00 9.85
N GLU A 257 0.67 17.71 10.94
CA GLU A 257 1.28 19.04 10.93
C GLU A 257 2.75 18.98 10.44
N GLU A 258 3.52 17.99 10.94
CA GLU A 258 4.88 17.77 10.47
C GLU A 258 4.91 17.28 9.02
N LEU A 259 3.93 16.45 8.60
CA LEU A 259 3.78 16.07 7.20
C LEU A 259 3.59 17.29 6.29
N MET A 260 2.72 18.23 6.68
CA MET A 260 2.50 19.45 5.89
C MET A 260 3.77 20.30 5.79
N SER A 261 4.47 20.47 6.90
CA SER A 261 5.76 21.18 6.93
C SER A 261 6.81 20.48 6.05
N TYR A 262 6.83 19.13 6.06
CA TYR A 262 7.72 18.36 5.20
C TYR A 262 7.40 18.57 3.72
N ILE A 263 6.12 18.50 3.32
CA ILE A 263 5.70 18.70 1.93
C ILE A 263 6.07 20.09 1.43
N GLU A 264 5.91 21.12 2.25
CA GLU A 264 6.31 22.50 1.89
C GLU A 264 7.82 22.61 1.62
N ASN A 265 8.65 21.86 2.36
CA ASN A 265 10.11 21.87 2.23
C ASN A 265 10.64 21.07 1.03
N ILE A 266 9.88 20.09 0.52
CA ILE A 266 10.29 19.25 -0.63
C ILE A 266 9.71 19.70 -1.96
N ARG A 267 8.97 20.78 -1.98
CA ARG A 267 8.29 21.37 -3.15
C ARG A 267 9.22 21.94 -4.23
#